data_a876d0fbbb43133b58ee2c9942cffdd6
#
_entry.id   a876d0fbbb43133b58ee2c9942cffdd6
#
_cell.length_a   1.000
_cell.length_b   1.000
_cell.length_c   1.000
_cell.angle_alpha   90.00
_cell.angle_beta   90.00
_cell.angle_gamma   90.00
#
_symmetry.space_group_name_H-M   'P 1'
#
loop_
_entity.id
_entity.type
_entity.pdbx_description
1 polymer ?
#
loop_
_entity_poly.entity_id
_entity_poly.type
_entity_poly.pdbx_seq_one_letter_code
_entity_poly.pdbx_strand_id
1 'polypeptide(L)'
;DNIKEVIPEFLMLLKGVIDCPDLPLNVSRSALQNDGFVKKISDYITKKVADRLVGMCKTKREDYEKFWAAFGRQIKYGAYVEYGAHKELLQDLLMYHSSTEDKLVSLAEYASRMKEDQKYIYYACGETIDKIKLLPVMETLSDKGYEVLCMDDSIDEFCVKMLAKYNDKEFKSIADADLGLDSEDEKEEIKKLSEDNKDVLEALGKALEGKVKKVELTSRLKSHPCCLRAEGPVTLEMEKVLNQQAAVNGGETVRADRVLELNA
;
A
#
# COMPACT_ATOMS: atom_id res chain seq x y z
N ASP A 1 26.80 -21.95 4.43
CA ASP A 1 26.61 -20.63 3.86
C ASP A 1 25.27 -20.38 3.13
N ASN A 2 24.48 -21.40 2.81
CA ASN A 2 23.21 -21.22 2.10
C ASN A 2 21.99 -21.08 3.05
N ILE A 3 22.13 -20.30 4.10
CA ILE A 3 21.04 -20.10 5.06
C ILE A 3 19.80 -19.42 4.42
N LYS A 4 19.96 -18.72 3.30
CA LYS A 4 18.88 -18.09 2.55
C LYS A 4 17.82 -19.09 2.04
N GLU A 5 18.19 -20.35 1.83
CA GLU A 5 17.25 -21.40 1.45
C GLU A 5 16.36 -21.84 2.63
N VAL A 6 16.83 -21.62 3.87
CA VAL A 6 16.10 -21.97 5.10
C VAL A 6 15.40 -20.77 5.71
N ILE A 7 16.04 -19.60 5.66
CA ILE A 7 15.48 -18.34 6.20
C ILE A 7 15.27 -17.38 5.04
N PRO A 8 14.03 -17.01 4.72
CA PRO A 8 13.73 -16.03 3.69
C PRO A 8 14.45 -14.71 3.95
N GLU A 9 14.81 -13.97 2.89
CA GLU A 9 15.61 -12.77 2.98
C GLU A 9 14.99 -11.69 3.88
N PHE A 10 13.68 -11.53 3.85
CA PHE A 10 12.96 -10.58 4.72
C PHE A 10 13.01 -10.93 6.22
N LEU A 11 13.37 -12.18 6.58
CA LEU A 11 13.59 -12.64 7.95
C LEU A 11 15.08 -12.70 8.35
N MET A 12 16.01 -12.21 7.54
CA MET A 12 17.44 -12.15 7.88
C MET A 12 17.78 -11.26 9.09
N LEU A 13 16.76 -10.56 9.62
CA LEU A 13 16.83 -9.89 10.93
C LEU A 13 16.97 -10.87 12.11
N LEU A 14 16.61 -12.15 11.92
CA LEU A 14 16.69 -13.17 12.96
C LEU A 14 18.15 -13.51 13.27
N LYS A 15 18.44 -13.71 14.56
CA LYS A 15 19.71 -14.22 15.07
C LYS A 15 19.45 -15.50 15.85
N GLY A 16 20.26 -16.52 15.62
CA GLY A 16 20.11 -17.79 16.32
C GLY A 16 20.88 -18.90 15.67
N VAL A 17 20.56 -20.11 16.08
CA VAL A 17 21.09 -21.36 15.54
C VAL A 17 19.95 -22.29 15.17
N ILE A 18 20.13 -23.07 14.13
CA ILE A 18 19.23 -24.12 13.73
C ILE A 18 19.94 -25.44 14.00
N ASP A 19 19.36 -26.26 14.88
CA ASP A 19 19.80 -27.64 15.12
C ASP A 19 18.75 -28.57 14.52
N CYS A 20 19.11 -29.19 13.40
CA CYS A 20 18.27 -30.15 12.69
C CYS A 20 19.16 -31.24 12.11
N PRO A 21 19.22 -32.43 12.76
CA PRO A 21 20.05 -33.54 12.32
C PRO A 21 19.71 -34.03 10.91
N ASP A 22 18.45 -33.87 10.50
CA ASP A 22 17.92 -34.37 9.22
C ASP A 22 18.10 -33.34 8.07
N LEU A 23 18.77 -32.21 8.31
CA LEU A 23 19.05 -31.25 7.24
C LEU A 23 20.00 -31.86 6.21
N PRO A 24 19.58 -31.93 4.92
CA PRO A 24 20.42 -32.49 3.87
C PRO A 24 21.59 -31.58 3.57
N LEU A 25 22.77 -32.00 3.97
CA LEU A 25 24.02 -31.32 3.70
C LEU A 25 24.75 -32.01 2.56
N ASN A 26 25.49 -31.27 1.75
CA ASN A 26 26.42 -31.87 0.81
C ASN A 26 27.57 -32.60 1.54
N VAL A 27 28.36 -33.39 0.80
CA VAL A 27 29.46 -34.19 1.36
C VAL A 27 30.46 -33.32 2.14
N SER A 28 30.69 -32.10 1.71
CA SER A 28 31.60 -31.15 2.38
C SER A 28 30.93 -30.42 3.54
N ARG A 29 29.64 -30.61 3.77
CA ARG A 29 28.81 -29.89 4.77
C ARG A 29 28.82 -28.36 4.61
N SER A 30 29.21 -27.88 3.43
CA SER A 30 29.31 -26.44 3.15
C SER A 30 28.04 -25.82 2.57
N ALA A 31 27.13 -26.63 2.03
CA ALA A 31 25.88 -26.20 1.44
C ALA A 31 24.77 -27.21 1.73
N LEU A 32 23.52 -26.71 1.75
CA LEU A 32 22.31 -27.52 1.79
C LEU A 32 22.06 -28.10 0.40
N GLN A 33 21.53 -29.31 0.37
CA GLN A 33 20.97 -29.85 -0.86
C GLN A 33 19.56 -29.36 -1.00
N ASN A 34 19.27 -28.68 -2.10
CA ASN A 34 17.94 -28.13 -2.35
C ASN A 34 16.98 -29.27 -2.60
N ASP A 35 16.11 -29.51 -1.66
CA ASP A 35 15.00 -30.45 -1.80
C ASP A 35 13.74 -29.89 -1.10
N GLY A 36 12.62 -30.58 -1.31
CA GLY A 36 11.35 -30.19 -0.70
C GLY A 36 11.36 -30.19 0.84
N PHE A 37 12.36 -30.79 1.48
CA PHE A 37 12.51 -30.81 2.92
C PHE A 37 13.04 -29.48 3.44
N VAL A 38 14.03 -28.87 2.78
CA VAL A 38 14.56 -27.54 3.11
C VAL A 38 13.44 -26.51 3.02
N LYS A 39 12.63 -26.57 1.96
CA LYS A 39 11.47 -25.68 1.80
C LYS A 39 10.45 -25.86 2.94
N LYS A 40 10.13 -27.08 3.34
CA LYS A 40 9.22 -27.32 4.47
C LYS A 40 9.73 -26.72 5.79
N ILE A 41 11.04 -26.80 6.04
CA ILE A 41 11.64 -26.16 7.22
C ILE A 41 11.53 -24.65 7.13
N SER A 42 11.83 -24.08 5.96
CA SER A 42 11.70 -22.63 5.73
C SER A 42 10.28 -22.15 5.98
N ASP A 43 9.28 -22.82 5.41
CA ASP A 43 7.86 -22.49 5.58
C ASP A 43 7.45 -22.60 7.06
N TYR A 44 7.93 -23.64 7.75
CA TYR A 44 7.64 -23.83 9.18
C TYR A 44 8.24 -22.71 10.04
N ILE A 45 9.52 -22.35 9.82
CA ILE A 45 10.19 -21.28 10.55
C ILE A 45 9.49 -19.96 10.29
N THR A 46 9.22 -19.65 9.02
CA THR A 46 8.52 -18.42 8.60
C THR A 46 7.19 -18.28 9.31
N LYS A 47 6.39 -19.38 9.30
CA LYS A 47 5.11 -19.39 10.02
C LYS A 47 5.26 -19.17 11.52
N LYS A 48 6.20 -19.86 12.18
CA LYS A 48 6.42 -19.73 13.64
C LYS A 48 6.86 -18.32 14.02
N VAL A 49 7.71 -17.68 13.20
CA VAL A 49 8.12 -16.30 13.42
C VAL A 49 6.93 -15.36 13.25
N ALA A 50 6.16 -15.51 12.18
CA ALA A 50 4.96 -14.71 11.95
C ALA A 50 3.95 -14.87 13.10
N ASP A 51 3.62 -16.09 13.51
CA ASP A 51 2.71 -16.37 14.64
C ASP A 51 3.20 -15.70 15.94
N ARG A 52 4.52 -15.72 16.19
CA ARG A 52 5.12 -15.07 17.36
C ARG A 52 4.99 -13.56 17.31
N LEU A 53 5.23 -12.96 16.15
CA LEU A 53 5.11 -11.52 15.94
C LEU A 53 3.65 -11.05 16.02
N VAL A 54 2.70 -11.80 15.46
CA VAL A 54 1.25 -11.54 15.64
C VAL A 54 0.86 -11.60 17.11
N GLY A 55 1.34 -12.61 17.84
CA GLY A 55 1.14 -12.70 19.30
C GLY A 55 1.71 -11.50 20.03
N MET A 56 2.91 -11.03 19.65
CA MET A 56 3.53 -9.85 20.23
C MET A 56 2.73 -8.57 19.92
N CYS A 57 2.25 -8.41 18.70
CA CYS A 57 1.40 -7.28 18.29
C CYS A 57 0.13 -7.19 19.17
N LYS A 58 -0.47 -8.34 19.52
CA LYS A 58 -1.70 -8.40 20.32
C LYS A 58 -1.47 -8.23 21.82
N THR A 59 -0.37 -8.75 22.37
CA THR A 59 -0.17 -8.85 23.83
C THR A 59 0.92 -7.95 24.40
N LYS A 60 1.82 -7.44 23.54
CA LYS A 60 2.96 -6.59 23.89
C LYS A 60 3.15 -5.49 22.86
N ARG A 61 2.12 -4.65 22.72
CA ARG A 61 2.04 -3.65 21.64
C ARG A 61 3.26 -2.74 21.56
N GLU A 62 3.72 -2.19 22.68
CA GLU A 62 4.89 -1.30 22.72
C GLU A 62 6.17 -1.98 22.21
N ASP A 63 6.37 -3.26 22.56
CA ASP A 63 7.52 -4.01 22.08
C ASP A 63 7.40 -4.29 20.57
N TYR A 64 6.17 -4.54 20.10
CA TYR A 64 5.93 -4.73 18.68
C TYR A 64 6.12 -3.46 17.87
N GLU A 65 5.74 -2.30 18.38
CA GLU A 65 5.96 -1.00 17.72
C GLU A 65 7.45 -0.67 17.63
N LYS A 66 8.26 -1.00 18.65
CA LYS A 66 9.72 -0.90 18.58
C LYS A 66 10.31 -1.83 17.51
N PHE A 67 9.80 -3.05 17.43
CA PHE A 67 10.17 -4.00 16.38
C PHE A 67 9.77 -3.45 15.01
N TRP A 68 8.55 -2.94 14.87
CA TRP A 68 8.03 -2.37 13.62
C TRP A 68 8.85 -1.18 13.15
N ALA A 69 9.21 -0.27 14.05
CA ALA A 69 10.06 0.87 13.72
C ALA A 69 11.44 0.46 13.16
N ALA A 70 11.98 -0.67 13.64
CA ALA A 70 13.27 -1.17 13.18
C ALA A 70 13.20 -2.05 11.93
N PHE A 71 12.12 -2.84 11.76
CA PHE A 71 12.04 -3.93 10.78
C PHE A 71 10.73 -3.95 9.96
N GLY A 72 9.86 -2.98 10.13
CA GLY A 72 8.57 -2.93 9.42
C GLY A 72 8.74 -2.97 7.91
N ARG A 73 9.75 -2.28 7.38
CA ARG A 73 10.05 -2.28 5.94
C ARG A 73 10.42 -3.67 5.41
N GLN A 74 11.16 -4.48 6.19
CA GLN A 74 11.49 -5.85 5.83
C GLN A 74 10.23 -6.74 5.79
N ILE A 75 9.30 -6.55 6.72
CA ILE A 75 8.03 -7.27 6.73
C ILE A 75 7.16 -6.88 5.53
N LYS A 76 7.08 -5.59 5.20
CA LYS A 76 6.41 -5.09 3.99
C LYS A 76 7.03 -5.70 2.71
N TYR A 77 8.37 -5.73 2.65
CA TYR A 77 9.09 -6.37 1.55
C TYR A 77 8.75 -7.86 1.45
N GLY A 78 8.70 -8.58 2.58
CA GLY A 78 8.30 -10.00 2.61
C GLY A 78 6.88 -10.24 2.10
N ALA A 79 5.95 -9.31 2.34
CA ALA A 79 4.59 -9.40 1.81
C ALA A 79 4.49 -9.13 0.31
N TYR A 80 5.46 -8.40 -0.25
CA TYR A 80 5.52 -8.02 -1.66
C TYR A 80 6.35 -8.98 -2.52
N VAL A 81 7.51 -9.44 -2.03
CA VAL A 81 8.48 -10.25 -2.77
C VAL A 81 7.88 -11.60 -3.19
N GLU A 82 8.47 -12.24 -4.20
CA GLU A 82 8.01 -13.53 -4.73
C GLU A 82 6.52 -13.54 -5.12
N TYR A 83 6.07 -12.43 -5.74
CA TYR A 83 4.67 -12.25 -6.14
C TYR A 83 3.67 -12.40 -4.97
N GLY A 84 4.09 -12.01 -3.77
CA GLY A 84 3.26 -12.06 -2.58
C GLY A 84 3.06 -13.47 -2.00
N ALA A 85 4.02 -14.37 -2.20
CA ALA A 85 3.94 -15.73 -1.68
C ALA A 85 3.68 -15.82 -0.17
N HIS A 86 4.14 -14.84 0.59
CA HIS A 86 3.98 -14.77 2.04
C HIS A 86 2.92 -13.76 2.51
N LYS A 87 2.18 -13.11 1.59
CA LYS A 87 1.27 -12.02 1.92
C LYS A 87 0.21 -12.37 2.96
N GLU A 88 -0.43 -13.54 2.84
CA GLU A 88 -1.46 -13.98 3.76
C GLU A 88 -0.92 -14.25 5.18
N LEU A 89 0.34 -14.69 5.26
CA LEU A 89 1.02 -14.92 6.52
C LEU A 89 1.44 -13.63 7.21
N LEU A 90 1.80 -12.61 6.42
CA LEU A 90 2.39 -11.36 6.93
C LEU A 90 1.39 -10.20 7.04
N GLN A 91 0.19 -10.30 6.43
CA GLN A 91 -0.78 -9.21 6.40
C GLN A 91 -1.19 -8.73 7.81
N ASP A 92 -1.31 -9.63 8.78
CA ASP A 92 -1.67 -9.30 10.16
C ASP A 92 -0.53 -8.63 10.95
N LEU A 93 0.67 -8.59 10.38
CA LEU A 93 1.84 -7.91 10.93
C LEU A 93 1.96 -6.45 10.45
N LEU A 94 1.28 -6.11 9.37
CA LEU A 94 1.42 -4.79 8.76
C LEU A 94 0.75 -3.72 9.59
N MET A 95 1.48 -2.61 9.77
CA MET A 95 0.97 -1.44 10.50
C MET A 95 1.12 -0.18 9.64
N TYR A 96 0.11 0.67 9.74
CA TYR A 96 0.07 1.94 9.03
C TYR A 96 -0.46 3.04 9.94
N HIS A 97 -0.15 4.28 9.67
CA HIS A 97 -0.71 5.39 10.40
C HIS A 97 -2.20 5.57 10.08
N SER A 98 -3.01 5.71 11.11
CA SER A 98 -4.43 6.02 10.98
C SER A 98 -4.67 7.51 10.83
N SER A 99 -5.58 7.89 9.94
CA SER A 99 -6.00 9.30 9.81
C SER A 99 -6.86 9.79 10.98
N THR A 100 -7.49 8.88 11.71
CA THR A 100 -8.43 9.19 12.81
C THR A 100 -7.82 8.98 14.19
N GLU A 101 -6.99 7.93 14.35
CA GLU A 101 -6.42 7.56 15.64
C GLU A 101 -5.08 8.23 15.97
N ASP A 102 -4.49 8.90 14.97
CA ASP A 102 -3.16 9.56 15.04
C ASP A 102 -2.03 8.66 15.57
N LYS A 103 -2.11 7.37 15.29
CA LYS A 103 -1.16 6.33 15.71
C LYS A 103 -1.05 5.24 14.65
N LEU A 104 -0.09 4.34 14.85
CA LEU A 104 0.03 3.11 14.07
C LEU A 104 -1.11 2.14 14.44
N VAL A 105 -1.75 1.57 13.41
CA VAL A 105 -2.81 0.58 13.55
C VAL A 105 -2.53 -0.61 12.63
N SER A 106 -2.92 -1.80 13.06
CA SER A 106 -2.90 -2.98 12.21
C SER A 106 -4.10 -3.01 11.26
N LEU A 107 -4.03 -3.82 10.21
CA LEU A 107 -5.17 -4.03 9.31
C LEU A 107 -6.40 -4.60 10.04
N ALA A 108 -6.18 -5.45 11.05
CA ALA A 108 -7.25 -6.00 11.89
C ALA A 108 -7.93 -4.89 12.72
N GLU A 109 -7.18 -3.98 13.31
CA GLU A 109 -7.71 -2.83 14.06
C GLU A 109 -8.51 -1.90 13.16
N TYR A 110 -8.00 -1.58 11.96
CA TYR A 110 -8.74 -0.82 10.95
C TYR A 110 -10.06 -1.52 10.60
N ALA A 111 -9.99 -2.80 10.21
CA ALA A 111 -11.16 -3.58 9.80
C ALA A 111 -12.24 -3.65 10.90
N SER A 112 -11.84 -3.69 12.19
CA SER A 112 -12.77 -3.70 13.31
C SER A 112 -13.54 -2.39 13.50
N ARG A 113 -13.04 -1.27 12.94
CA ARG A 113 -13.66 0.06 13.01
C ARG A 113 -14.36 0.45 11.72
N MET A 114 -14.28 -0.37 10.67
CA MET A 114 -14.98 -0.10 9.42
C MET A 114 -16.48 0.02 9.66
N LYS A 115 -17.11 0.98 8.98
CA LYS A 115 -18.57 1.12 9.00
C LYS A 115 -19.23 -0.01 8.20
N GLU A 116 -20.47 -0.33 8.53
CA GLU A 116 -21.23 -1.41 7.84
C GLU A 116 -21.38 -1.15 6.34
N ASP A 117 -21.58 0.11 5.95
CA ASP A 117 -21.71 0.55 4.56
C ASP A 117 -20.38 0.75 3.83
N GLN A 118 -19.26 0.70 4.55
CA GLN A 118 -17.93 0.88 3.98
C GLN A 118 -17.52 -0.32 3.13
N LYS A 119 -17.30 -0.07 1.82
CA LYS A 119 -16.97 -1.12 0.86
C LYS A 119 -15.48 -1.45 0.83
N TYR A 120 -14.62 -0.44 1.03
CA TYR A 120 -13.19 -0.51 0.77
C TYR A 120 -12.36 -0.14 2.01
N ILE A 121 -11.13 -0.66 2.05
CA ILE A 121 -10.08 -0.18 2.94
C ILE A 121 -9.38 0.99 2.23
N TYR A 122 -9.62 2.22 2.69
CA TYR A 122 -9.04 3.41 2.07
C TYR A 122 -7.61 3.61 2.52
N TYR A 123 -6.74 3.94 1.57
CA TYR A 123 -5.35 4.29 1.84
C TYR A 123 -4.87 5.47 0.99
N ALA A 124 -3.87 6.17 1.49
CA ALA A 124 -3.19 7.26 0.83
C ALA A 124 -1.68 7.10 0.97
N CYS A 125 -0.95 7.25 -0.14
CA CYS A 125 0.51 7.25 -0.16
C CYS A 125 1.04 8.67 -0.37
N GLY A 126 2.17 9.00 0.24
CA GLY A 126 2.82 10.29 0.10
C GLY A 126 4.16 10.35 0.81
N GLU A 127 4.85 11.48 0.70
CA GLU A 127 6.20 11.63 1.25
C GLU A 127 6.27 11.64 2.78
N THR A 128 5.23 12.16 3.42
CA THR A 128 5.11 12.23 4.89
C THR A 128 3.65 12.11 5.30
N ILE A 129 3.40 11.62 6.51
CA ILE A 129 2.05 11.51 7.08
C ILE A 129 1.33 12.87 7.10
N ASP A 130 2.02 13.95 7.45
CA ASP A 130 1.43 15.28 7.48
C ASP A 130 1.00 15.77 6.09
N LYS A 131 1.81 15.51 5.05
CA LYS A 131 1.43 15.85 3.67
C LYS A 131 0.23 15.02 3.18
N ILE A 132 0.17 13.75 3.56
CA ILE A 132 -0.96 12.87 3.25
C ILE A 132 -2.26 13.41 3.86
N LYS A 133 -2.22 13.81 5.12
CA LYS A 133 -3.39 14.38 5.83
C LYS A 133 -3.91 15.68 5.21
N LEU A 134 -3.07 16.39 4.45
CA LEU A 134 -3.44 17.63 3.73
C LEU A 134 -3.95 17.38 2.31
N LEU A 135 -4.04 16.14 1.85
CA LEU A 135 -4.59 15.86 0.52
C LEU A 135 -6.07 16.28 0.44
N PRO A 136 -6.49 16.98 -0.63
CA PRO A 136 -7.86 17.50 -0.75
C PRO A 136 -8.96 16.47 -0.53
N VAL A 137 -8.75 15.26 -1.00
CA VAL A 137 -9.74 14.16 -0.91
C VAL A 137 -9.91 13.63 0.53
N MET A 138 -8.94 13.84 1.41
CA MET A 138 -9.04 13.45 2.82
C MET A 138 -10.22 14.10 3.53
N GLU A 139 -10.56 15.33 3.16
CA GLU A 139 -11.69 16.08 3.71
C GLU A 139 -13.01 15.35 3.46
N THR A 140 -13.23 14.88 2.24
CA THR A 140 -14.45 14.14 1.85
C THR A 140 -14.60 12.82 2.60
N LEU A 141 -13.51 12.06 2.77
CA LEU A 141 -13.53 10.81 3.52
C LEU A 141 -13.74 11.04 5.02
N SER A 142 -13.09 12.07 5.57
CA SER A 142 -13.25 12.47 6.97
C SER A 142 -14.69 12.84 7.30
N ASP A 143 -15.37 13.61 6.44
CA ASP A 143 -16.76 14.00 6.63
C ASP A 143 -17.74 12.84 6.57
N LYS A 144 -17.44 11.85 5.72
CA LYS A 144 -18.19 10.58 5.70
C LYS A 144 -17.80 9.69 6.90
N GLY A 145 -16.79 10.11 7.69
CA GLY A 145 -16.30 9.40 8.87
C GLY A 145 -15.58 8.10 8.52
N TYR A 146 -14.94 8.04 7.36
CA TYR A 146 -14.11 6.91 6.95
C TYR A 146 -12.66 7.15 7.35
N GLU A 147 -12.08 6.15 7.98
CA GLU A 147 -10.65 6.12 8.31
C GLU A 147 -9.83 5.85 7.04
N VAL A 148 -8.67 6.50 6.92
CA VAL A 148 -7.71 6.29 5.84
C VAL A 148 -6.38 5.83 6.43
N LEU A 149 -5.78 4.80 5.86
CA LEU A 149 -4.43 4.37 6.18
C LEU A 149 -3.43 5.29 5.46
N CYS A 150 -2.63 6.03 6.23
CA CYS A 150 -1.60 6.92 5.70
C CYS A 150 -0.28 6.17 5.60
N MET A 151 0.34 6.19 4.43
CA MET A 151 1.48 5.37 4.06
C MET A 151 2.60 6.25 3.50
N ASP A 152 3.73 6.32 4.19
CA ASP A 152 4.86 7.19 3.85
C ASP A 152 6.15 6.44 3.46
N ASP A 153 6.09 5.10 3.41
CA ASP A 153 7.19 4.30 2.90
C ASP A 153 7.02 4.02 1.39
N SER A 154 8.09 4.17 0.64
CA SER A 154 8.11 3.96 -0.83
C SER A 154 7.66 2.57 -1.28
N ILE A 155 7.68 1.56 -0.41
CA ILE A 155 7.23 0.19 -0.71
C ILE A 155 5.72 0.01 -0.44
N ASP A 156 5.09 0.89 0.31
CA ASP A 156 3.72 0.69 0.82
C ASP A 156 2.71 0.46 -0.30
N GLU A 157 2.74 1.28 -1.33
CA GLU A 157 1.79 1.17 -2.43
C GLU A 157 1.95 -0.14 -3.19
N PHE A 158 3.19 -0.60 -3.38
CA PHE A 158 3.46 -1.90 -4.01
C PHE A 158 2.98 -3.05 -3.12
N CYS A 159 3.22 -2.96 -1.82
CA CYS A 159 2.79 -3.95 -0.84
C CYS A 159 1.25 -4.07 -0.83
N VAL A 160 0.53 -2.95 -0.74
CA VAL A 160 -0.94 -2.93 -0.71
C VAL A 160 -1.55 -3.42 -2.02
N LYS A 161 -0.99 -3.04 -3.17
CA LYS A 161 -1.43 -3.57 -4.47
C LYS A 161 -1.19 -5.07 -4.59
N MET A 162 -0.12 -5.61 -3.98
CA MET A 162 0.14 -7.05 -3.91
C MET A 162 -0.85 -7.78 -2.98
N LEU A 163 -1.21 -7.19 -1.84
CA LEU A 163 -2.23 -7.73 -0.94
C LEU A 163 -3.60 -7.79 -1.61
N ALA A 164 -3.95 -6.75 -2.36
CA ALA A 164 -5.21 -6.51 -3.05
C ALA A 164 -6.44 -6.42 -2.12
N LYS A 165 -6.54 -7.27 -1.12
CA LYS A 165 -7.66 -7.28 -0.15
C LYS A 165 -7.21 -7.75 1.25
N TYR A 166 -8.02 -7.41 2.25
CA TYR A 166 -7.91 -7.93 3.61
C TYR A 166 -9.34 -8.20 4.15
N ASN A 167 -9.59 -9.41 4.70
CA ASN A 167 -10.92 -9.84 5.17
C ASN A 167 -12.05 -9.55 4.14
N ASP A 168 -11.82 -9.94 2.88
CA ASP A 168 -12.73 -9.74 1.75
C ASP A 168 -13.03 -8.27 1.37
N LYS A 169 -12.41 -7.30 2.02
CA LYS A 169 -12.46 -5.89 1.66
C LYS A 169 -11.26 -5.52 0.81
N GLU A 170 -11.52 -4.95 -0.36
CA GLU A 170 -10.47 -4.49 -1.27
C GLU A 170 -9.84 -3.20 -0.77
N PHE A 171 -8.54 -3.03 -1.05
CA PHE A 171 -7.86 -1.76 -0.84
C PHE A 171 -8.22 -0.78 -1.94
N LYS A 172 -8.46 0.48 -1.56
CA LYS A 172 -8.82 1.57 -2.47
C LYS A 172 -7.96 2.78 -2.21
N SER A 173 -7.16 3.17 -3.21
CA SER A 173 -6.39 4.40 -3.12
C SER A 173 -7.31 5.62 -3.15
N ILE A 174 -7.07 6.60 -2.28
CA ILE A 174 -7.79 7.88 -2.39
C ILE A 174 -7.41 8.68 -3.64
N ALA A 175 -6.35 8.26 -4.34
CA ALA A 175 -5.97 8.81 -5.63
C ALA A 175 -6.78 8.22 -6.80
N ASP A 176 -7.57 7.16 -6.58
CA ASP A 176 -8.42 6.57 -7.61
C ASP A 176 -9.58 7.51 -7.99
N ALA A 177 -9.97 7.51 -9.26
CA ALA A 177 -11.04 8.38 -9.77
C ALA A 177 -12.40 8.11 -9.11
N ASP A 178 -12.74 6.84 -8.95
CA ASP A 178 -13.97 6.40 -8.29
C ASP A 178 -13.63 5.82 -6.92
N LEU A 179 -14.06 6.50 -5.87
CA LEU A 179 -13.91 6.05 -4.49
C LEU A 179 -15.08 5.17 -4.01
N GLY A 180 -16.09 4.97 -4.85
CA GLY A 180 -17.30 4.26 -4.49
C GLY A 180 -18.15 4.99 -3.45
N LEU A 181 -18.02 6.32 -3.36
CA LEU A 181 -18.68 7.18 -2.38
C LEU A 181 -19.92 7.87 -2.94
N ASP A 182 -19.96 8.08 -4.26
CA ASP A 182 -21.02 8.80 -4.93
C ASP A 182 -22.24 7.90 -5.15
N SER A 183 -23.41 8.46 -4.95
CA SER A 183 -24.68 7.87 -5.39
C SER A 183 -24.80 7.94 -6.91
N GLU A 184 -25.70 7.15 -7.49
CA GLU A 184 -25.97 7.21 -8.93
C GLU A 184 -26.49 8.58 -9.35
N ASP A 185 -27.29 9.24 -8.50
CA ASP A 185 -27.81 10.60 -8.77
C ASP A 185 -26.66 11.64 -8.81
N GLU A 186 -25.71 11.58 -7.88
CA GLU A 186 -24.51 12.44 -7.88
C GLU A 186 -23.65 12.22 -9.14
N LYS A 187 -23.47 10.97 -9.56
CA LYS A 187 -22.74 10.65 -10.80
C LYS A 187 -23.43 11.22 -12.04
N GLU A 188 -24.77 11.14 -12.11
CA GLU A 188 -25.55 11.71 -13.21
C GLU A 188 -25.47 13.25 -13.21
N GLU A 189 -25.48 13.88 -12.05
CA GLU A 189 -25.34 15.33 -11.93
C GLU A 189 -23.95 15.80 -12.43
N ILE A 190 -22.88 15.17 -11.97
CA ILE A 190 -21.52 15.46 -12.45
C ILE A 190 -21.40 15.27 -13.95
N LYS A 191 -22.03 14.23 -14.51
CA LYS A 191 -22.03 13.98 -15.95
C LYS A 191 -22.72 15.11 -16.71
N LYS A 192 -23.87 15.57 -16.26
CA LYS A 192 -24.59 16.70 -16.87
C LYS A 192 -23.77 17.99 -16.80
N LEU A 193 -23.23 18.31 -15.62
CA LEU A 193 -22.36 19.47 -15.44
C LEU A 193 -21.13 19.41 -16.35
N SER A 194 -20.55 18.22 -16.55
CA SER A 194 -19.41 18.03 -17.45
C SER A 194 -19.80 18.24 -18.92
N GLU A 195 -20.99 17.81 -19.33
CA GLU A 195 -21.50 18.04 -20.67
C GLU A 195 -21.80 19.54 -20.91
N ASP A 196 -22.43 20.22 -19.95
CA ASP A 196 -22.77 21.66 -20.03
C ASP A 196 -21.50 22.55 -20.04
N ASN A 197 -20.40 22.10 -19.41
CA ASN A 197 -19.14 22.84 -19.34
C ASN A 197 -18.03 22.28 -20.26
N LYS A 198 -18.38 21.47 -21.23
CA LYS A 198 -17.43 20.76 -22.09
C LYS A 198 -16.43 21.70 -22.76
N ASP A 199 -16.90 22.83 -23.32
CA ASP A 199 -16.04 23.79 -24.01
C ASP A 199 -14.99 24.40 -23.08
N VAL A 200 -15.36 24.66 -21.83
CA VAL A 200 -14.45 25.20 -20.81
C VAL A 200 -13.40 24.16 -20.40
N LEU A 201 -13.82 22.90 -20.18
CA LEU A 201 -12.92 21.80 -19.86
C LEU A 201 -11.93 21.53 -20.97
N GLU A 202 -12.38 21.55 -22.21
CA GLU A 202 -11.51 21.41 -23.41
C GLU A 202 -10.53 22.59 -23.55
N ALA A 203 -10.97 23.82 -23.32
CA ALA A 203 -10.13 25.01 -23.37
C ALA A 203 -9.02 24.93 -22.29
N LEU A 204 -9.38 24.53 -21.07
CA LEU A 204 -8.41 24.30 -19.99
C LEU A 204 -7.44 23.18 -20.32
N GLY A 205 -7.94 22.07 -20.87
CA GLY A 205 -7.11 20.96 -21.34
C GLY A 205 -6.07 21.40 -22.37
N LYS A 206 -6.47 22.22 -23.36
CA LYS A 206 -5.56 22.80 -24.37
C LYS A 206 -4.54 23.75 -23.72
N ALA A 207 -4.96 24.59 -22.78
CA ALA A 207 -4.05 25.50 -22.08
C ALA A 207 -3.00 24.76 -21.21
N LEU A 208 -3.30 23.54 -20.80
CA LEU A 208 -2.44 22.68 -20.00
C LEU A 208 -1.83 21.52 -20.80
N GLU A 209 -1.82 21.61 -22.13
CA GLU A 209 -1.25 20.60 -23.01
C GLU A 209 0.20 20.25 -22.63
N GLY A 210 0.50 18.95 -22.61
CA GLY A 210 1.79 18.42 -22.15
C GLY A 210 1.99 18.38 -20.63
N LYS A 211 1.10 19.01 -19.84
CA LYS A 211 1.12 18.94 -18.37
C LYS A 211 0.11 17.95 -17.83
N VAL A 212 -1.09 17.96 -18.39
CA VAL A 212 -2.18 17.03 -18.03
C VAL A 212 -2.73 16.36 -19.29
N LYS A 213 -3.26 15.16 -19.13
CA LYS A 213 -3.92 14.40 -20.19
C LYS A 213 -5.33 14.93 -20.48
N LYS A 214 -6.04 15.30 -19.41
CA LYS A 214 -7.39 15.86 -19.47
C LYS A 214 -7.72 16.69 -18.22
N VAL A 215 -8.80 17.46 -18.33
CA VAL A 215 -9.44 18.18 -17.23
C VAL A 215 -10.85 17.65 -17.09
N GLU A 216 -11.31 17.37 -15.86
CA GLU A 216 -12.65 16.84 -15.59
C GLU A 216 -13.23 17.42 -14.30
N LEU A 217 -14.56 17.38 -14.16
CA LEU A 217 -15.25 17.71 -12.92
C LEU A 217 -15.28 16.52 -11.97
N THR A 218 -15.30 16.80 -10.68
CA THR A 218 -15.34 15.76 -9.64
C THR A 218 -16.18 16.20 -8.44
N SER A 219 -16.86 15.25 -7.80
CA SER A 219 -17.53 15.38 -6.49
C SER A 219 -16.60 15.08 -5.32
N ARG A 220 -15.37 14.63 -5.58
CA ARG A 220 -14.43 14.18 -4.54
C ARG A 220 -13.81 15.30 -3.72
N LEU A 221 -13.98 16.55 -4.15
CA LEU A 221 -13.44 17.74 -3.49
C LEU A 221 -14.56 18.49 -2.77
N LYS A 222 -14.18 19.21 -1.71
CA LYS A 222 -15.09 20.06 -0.95
C LYS A 222 -14.64 21.52 -0.95
N SER A 223 -13.67 21.83 -0.10
CA SER A 223 -13.16 23.22 0.03
C SER A 223 -12.10 23.53 -1.02
N HIS A 224 -11.48 22.54 -1.61
CA HIS A 224 -10.42 22.73 -2.59
C HIS A 224 -10.98 22.90 -4.01
N PRO A 225 -10.51 23.90 -4.78
CA PRO A 225 -11.04 24.16 -6.12
C PRO A 225 -10.60 23.11 -7.15
N CYS A 226 -9.44 22.46 -6.94
CA CYS A 226 -8.91 21.45 -7.86
C CYS A 226 -7.89 20.54 -7.18
N CYS A 227 -7.64 19.38 -7.78
CA CYS A 227 -6.51 18.52 -7.45
C CYS A 227 -5.97 17.80 -8.69
N LEU A 228 -4.75 17.25 -8.56
CA LEU A 228 -4.17 16.36 -9.56
C LEU A 228 -4.29 14.92 -9.10
N ARG A 229 -4.71 14.05 -10.00
CA ARG A 229 -4.61 12.59 -9.82
C ARG A 229 -3.88 11.93 -10.99
N ALA A 230 -3.46 10.71 -10.79
CA ALA A 230 -3.00 9.86 -11.88
C ALA A 230 -4.17 9.08 -12.49
N GLU A 231 -4.06 8.76 -13.78
CA GLU A 231 -4.93 7.82 -14.48
C GLU A 231 -4.10 6.62 -14.94
N GLY A 232 -4.64 5.42 -14.74
CA GLY A 232 -3.96 4.18 -15.12
C GLY A 232 -3.20 3.51 -13.97
N PRO A 233 -2.31 2.54 -14.27
CA PRO A 233 -1.70 1.68 -13.26
C PRO A 233 -0.58 2.35 -12.45
N VAL A 234 -0.01 3.44 -12.96
CA VAL A 234 1.10 4.16 -12.30
C VAL A 234 0.55 5.39 -11.60
N THR A 235 0.67 5.44 -10.29
CA THR A 235 0.30 6.61 -9.50
C THR A 235 1.40 7.66 -9.49
N LEU A 236 1.09 8.88 -9.01
CA LEU A 236 2.09 9.95 -8.89
C LEU A 236 3.22 9.58 -7.91
N GLU A 237 2.93 8.83 -6.87
CA GLU A 237 3.95 8.36 -5.92
C GLU A 237 4.78 7.21 -6.51
N MET A 238 4.16 6.27 -7.20
CA MET A 238 4.90 5.21 -7.92
C MET A 238 5.84 5.80 -8.97
N GLU A 239 5.41 6.82 -9.73
CA GLU A 239 6.27 7.53 -10.68
C GLU A 239 7.55 8.05 -10.00
N LYS A 240 7.41 8.69 -8.84
CA LYS A 240 8.57 9.21 -8.08
C LYS A 240 9.54 8.10 -7.69
N VAL A 241 9.01 7.02 -7.11
CA VAL A 241 9.81 5.87 -6.64
C VAL A 241 10.54 5.19 -7.81
N LEU A 242 9.81 4.90 -8.89
CA LEU A 242 10.37 4.23 -10.07
C LEU A 242 11.45 5.10 -10.74
N ASN A 243 11.23 6.41 -10.84
CA ASN A 243 12.21 7.32 -11.43
C ASN A 243 13.45 7.51 -10.55
N GLN A 244 13.31 7.49 -9.21
CA GLN A 244 14.46 7.46 -8.31
C GLN A 244 15.28 6.18 -8.47
N GLN A 245 14.62 5.03 -8.61
CA GLN A 245 15.31 3.76 -8.87
C GLN A 245 15.99 3.75 -10.23
N ALA A 246 15.33 4.26 -11.28
CA ALA A 246 15.91 4.39 -12.63
C ALA A 246 17.15 5.30 -12.64
N ALA A 247 17.14 6.39 -11.89
CA ALA A 247 18.28 7.29 -11.76
C ALA A 247 19.51 6.65 -11.10
N VAL A 248 19.29 5.71 -10.15
CA VAL A 248 20.39 5.01 -9.44
C VAL A 248 20.91 3.81 -10.22
N ASN A 249 20.02 3.02 -10.81
CA ASN A 249 20.36 1.73 -11.43
C ASN A 249 20.52 1.79 -12.95
N GLY A 250 20.26 2.94 -13.56
CA GLY A 250 20.13 3.09 -15.00
C GLY A 250 18.82 2.44 -15.51
N GLY A 251 17.96 3.20 -16.13
CA GLY A 251 16.68 2.70 -16.63
C GLY A 251 15.87 3.80 -17.30
N GLU A 252 14.77 3.41 -17.93
CA GLU A 252 13.84 4.36 -18.52
C GLU A 252 12.99 5.03 -17.44
N THR A 253 12.73 6.33 -17.64
CA THR A 253 11.83 7.07 -16.77
C THR A 253 10.37 6.74 -17.10
N VAL A 254 9.56 6.60 -16.06
CA VAL A 254 8.12 6.38 -16.17
C VAL A 254 7.39 7.68 -15.88
N ARG A 255 6.31 7.94 -16.62
CA ARG A 255 5.45 9.10 -16.39
C ARG A 255 4.01 8.65 -16.20
N ALA A 256 3.38 9.06 -15.10
CA ALA A 256 1.96 8.85 -14.87
C ALA A 256 1.13 9.82 -15.72
N ASP A 257 0.03 9.34 -16.26
CA ASP A 257 -0.96 10.18 -16.92
C ASP A 257 -1.67 11.05 -15.86
N ARG A 258 -1.51 12.38 -15.97
CA ARG A 258 -2.10 13.32 -15.01
C ARG A 258 -3.46 13.79 -15.46
N VAL A 259 -4.40 13.81 -14.55
CA VAL A 259 -5.74 14.40 -14.74
C VAL A 259 -5.89 15.53 -13.74
N LEU A 260 -6.33 16.70 -14.22
CA LEU A 260 -6.73 17.80 -13.36
C LEU A 260 -8.22 17.65 -13.07
N GLU A 261 -8.55 17.46 -11.81
CA GLU A 261 -9.93 17.45 -11.33
C GLU A 261 -10.30 18.84 -10.81
N LEU A 262 -11.46 19.33 -11.21
CA LEU A 262 -12.05 20.57 -10.73
C LEU A 262 -13.26 20.23 -9.87
N ASN A 263 -13.41 20.97 -8.77
CA ASN A 263 -14.56 20.83 -7.89
C ASN A 263 -15.85 21.24 -8.62
N ALA A 264 -16.85 20.39 -8.61
CA ALA A 264 -18.13 20.58 -9.28
C ALA A 264 -19.07 21.54 -8.53
#